data_df966399729fa7e89d9bc286c5779244
#
_entry.id   df966399729fa7e89d9bc286c5779244
#
_cell.length_a   1.000
_cell.length_b   1.000
_cell.length_c   1.000
_cell.angle_alpha   90.00
_cell.angle_beta   90.00
_cell.angle_gamma   90.00
#
_symmetry.space_group_name_H-M   'P 1'
#
loop_
_entity.id
_entity.type
_entity.pdbx_description
1 polymer ?
#
loop_
_entity_poly.entity_id
_entity_poly.type
_entity_poly.pdbx_seq_one_letter_code
_entity_poly.pdbx_strand_id
1 'polypeptide(L)'
;MKLTTLLMAAAAASGLALPASAAEVKKIGLAVPNLQADFFNQIKLGVEKHAKEKGLEVVVVDAKNDTNTQVSQVQDLMIQDIDAFIYIPAGAAAAAVPTRLAREAGIPVINVDRVPDGAPGDTFIAGESVESAYAVCKHIIEKAGGSGKMAIIHGQKGTTPEVDRFTGCKRAIDENKGVELVDQQWSNMWSADEGFSIAQNMLQANPDITIIFGQADGLAMGAAKAVDVANLSDKVIIGGYDGDVSALEYLAKCKGPFIATATQSTQKMGVLAVESALAVAAGEKVEERQTPNAVLTTCDNAPEFVKNHP
;
A
#
# COMPACT_ATOMS: atom_id res chain seq x y z
N MET A 1 -39.96 66.22 42.01
CA MET A 1 -38.85 65.35 41.62
C MET A 1 -39.46 64.06 41.10
N LYS A 2 -39.43 63.86 39.77
CA LYS A 2 -39.91 62.62 39.10
C LYS A 2 -38.69 61.86 38.57
N LEU A 3 -38.44 60.68 39.18
CA LEU A 3 -37.42 59.76 38.71
C LEU A 3 -37.95 58.96 37.50
N THR A 4 -37.30 59.12 36.35
CA THR A 4 -37.59 58.34 35.13
C THR A 4 -36.64 57.16 35.09
N THR A 5 -37.16 55.95 35.21
CA THR A 5 -36.40 54.68 35.09
C THR A 5 -36.28 54.30 33.60
N LEU A 6 -35.05 54.24 33.09
CA LEU A 6 -34.73 53.78 31.75
C LEU A 6 -34.57 52.26 31.82
N LEU A 7 -35.47 51.52 31.17
CA LEU A 7 -35.30 50.07 30.91
C LEU A 7 -34.42 49.91 29.65
N MET A 8 -33.21 49.36 29.80
CA MET A 8 -32.40 48.83 28.69
C MET A 8 -32.87 47.43 28.36
N ALA A 9 -33.46 47.25 27.17
CA ALA A 9 -33.73 45.97 26.60
C ALA A 9 -32.46 45.40 25.93
N ALA A 10 -31.86 44.38 26.51
CA ALA A 10 -30.77 43.61 25.88
C ALA A 10 -31.37 42.65 24.82
N ALA A 11 -31.17 42.97 23.56
CA ALA A 11 -31.50 42.05 22.47
C ALA A 11 -30.43 40.95 22.41
N ALA A 12 -30.77 39.74 22.85
CA ALA A 12 -29.95 38.54 22.64
C ALA A 12 -30.01 38.15 21.15
N ALA A 13 -28.95 38.44 20.42
CA ALA A 13 -28.76 37.92 19.08
C ALA A 13 -28.39 36.43 19.16
N SER A 14 -29.40 35.55 19.05
CA SER A 14 -29.18 34.13 18.85
C SER A 14 -28.65 33.93 17.45
N GLY A 15 -27.32 33.80 17.32
CA GLY A 15 -26.67 33.40 16.09
C GLY A 15 -27.10 31.99 15.74
N LEU A 16 -28.00 31.86 14.76
CA LEU A 16 -28.28 30.62 14.09
C LEU A 16 -27.00 30.21 13.33
N ALA A 17 -26.21 29.28 13.90
CA ALA A 17 -25.19 28.58 13.17
C ALA A 17 -25.91 27.79 12.08
N LEU A 18 -25.82 28.27 10.84
CA LEU A 18 -26.22 27.49 9.68
C LEU A 18 -25.37 26.21 9.68
N PRO A 19 -25.96 25.01 9.54
CA PRO A 19 -25.15 23.81 9.36
C PRO A 19 -24.28 24.05 8.12
N ALA A 20 -22.96 23.84 8.27
CA ALA A 20 -22.08 23.81 7.13
C ALA A 20 -22.65 22.77 6.14
N SER A 21 -23.02 23.22 4.95
CA SER A 21 -23.48 22.30 3.90
C SER A 21 -22.32 21.33 3.67
N ALA A 22 -22.53 20.04 3.91
CA ALA A 22 -21.59 19.01 3.54
C ALA A 22 -21.25 19.21 2.07
N ALA A 23 -19.96 19.28 1.74
CA ALA A 23 -19.55 19.41 0.34
C ALA A 23 -19.93 18.13 -0.39
N GLU A 24 -20.71 18.27 -1.46
CA GLU A 24 -21.10 17.12 -2.29
C GLU A 24 -19.89 16.70 -3.13
N VAL A 25 -19.35 15.50 -2.88
CA VAL A 25 -18.29 14.93 -3.70
C VAL A 25 -18.86 14.47 -5.03
N LYS A 26 -18.32 14.94 -6.14
CA LYS A 26 -18.64 14.53 -7.51
C LYS A 26 -17.45 13.97 -8.26
N LYS A 27 -16.25 14.45 -7.91
CA LYS A 27 -15.02 14.11 -8.61
C LYS A 27 -13.89 13.78 -7.62
N ILE A 28 -13.31 12.61 -7.77
CA ILE A 28 -12.18 12.13 -6.96
C ILE A 28 -10.91 12.15 -7.81
N GLY A 29 -9.84 12.77 -7.31
CA GLY A 29 -8.50 12.59 -7.86
C GLY A 29 -7.84 11.35 -7.24
N LEU A 30 -7.29 10.47 -8.07
CA LEU A 30 -6.50 9.31 -7.65
C LEU A 30 -5.08 9.42 -8.21
N ALA A 31 -4.10 9.64 -7.34
CA ALA A 31 -2.70 9.62 -7.73
C ALA A 31 -2.04 8.32 -7.26
N VAL A 32 -1.51 7.56 -8.23
CA VAL A 32 -0.84 6.27 -7.99
C VAL A 32 0.64 6.32 -8.36
N PRO A 33 1.49 5.52 -7.70
CA PRO A 33 2.92 5.47 -8.02
C PRO A 33 3.18 4.92 -9.41
N ASN A 34 2.53 3.81 -9.78
CA ASN A 34 2.85 3.05 -10.98
C ASN A 34 1.73 2.04 -11.29
N LEU A 35 1.09 2.18 -12.44
CA LEU A 35 0.03 1.26 -12.88
C LEU A 35 0.54 -0.04 -13.54
N GLN A 36 1.85 -0.19 -13.72
CA GLN A 36 2.43 -1.46 -14.20
C GLN A 36 2.48 -2.51 -13.07
N ALA A 37 2.52 -2.09 -11.80
CA ALA A 37 2.40 -2.98 -10.66
C ALA A 37 0.92 -3.37 -10.47
N ASP A 38 0.64 -4.69 -10.43
CA ASP A 38 -0.72 -5.22 -10.30
C ASP A 38 -1.39 -4.72 -9.02
N PHE A 39 -0.66 -4.66 -7.91
CA PHE A 39 -1.11 -4.13 -6.64
C PHE A 39 -1.83 -2.77 -6.76
N PHE A 40 -1.20 -1.77 -7.39
CA PHE A 40 -1.82 -0.44 -7.54
C PHE A 40 -2.94 -0.43 -8.58
N ASN A 41 -2.84 -1.28 -9.60
CA ASN A 41 -3.90 -1.41 -10.59
C ASN A 41 -5.18 -2.02 -9.96
N GLN A 42 -5.06 -3.00 -9.06
CA GLN A 42 -6.20 -3.57 -8.34
C GLN A 42 -6.86 -2.55 -7.39
N ILE A 43 -6.08 -1.73 -6.69
CA ILE A 43 -6.62 -0.62 -5.88
C ILE A 43 -7.40 0.35 -6.77
N LYS A 44 -6.81 0.78 -7.90
CA LYS A 44 -7.48 1.64 -8.88
C LYS A 44 -8.80 1.05 -9.35
N LEU A 45 -8.83 -0.23 -9.71
CA LEU A 45 -10.06 -0.90 -10.14
C LEU A 45 -11.13 -0.89 -9.04
N GLY A 46 -10.75 -1.08 -7.78
CA GLY A 46 -11.64 -0.97 -6.63
C GLY A 46 -12.21 0.45 -6.48
N VAL A 47 -11.35 1.47 -6.60
CA VAL A 47 -11.78 2.89 -6.56
C VAL A 47 -12.74 3.21 -7.70
N GLU A 48 -12.37 2.91 -8.95
CA GLU A 48 -13.18 3.22 -10.14
C GLU A 48 -14.54 2.53 -10.11
N LYS A 49 -14.57 1.24 -9.75
CA LYS A 49 -15.80 0.47 -9.64
C LYS A 49 -16.74 1.06 -8.60
N HIS A 50 -16.23 1.30 -7.39
CA HIS A 50 -17.07 1.79 -6.30
C HIS A 50 -17.50 3.24 -6.50
N ALA A 51 -16.61 4.10 -7.00
CA ALA A 51 -16.96 5.48 -7.38
C ALA A 51 -18.08 5.50 -8.43
N LYS A 52 -18.00 4.63 -9.45
CA LYS A 52 -19.07 4.50 -10.47
C LYS A 52 -20.41 4.07 -9.87
N GLU A 53 -20.42 3.14 -8.91
CA GLU A 53 -21.62 2.72 -8.18
C GLU A 53 -22.28 3.87 -7.41
N LYS A 54 -21.45 4.84 -6.94
CA LYS A 54 -21.89 6.07 -6.25
C LYS A 54 -22.19 7.23 -7.20
N GLY A 55 -21.98 7.07 -8.50
CA GLY A 55 -22.19 8.16 -9.49
C GLY A 55 -21.09 9.21 -9.50
N LEU A 56 -19.88 8.88 -9.04
CA LEU A 56 -18.74 9.78 -8.95
C LEU A 56 -17.81 9.63 -10.16
N GLU A 57 -17.18 10.73 -10.57
CA GLU A 57 -16.09 10.76 -11.55
C GLU A 57 -14.74 10.48 -10.84
N VAL A 58 -13.84 9.73 -11.49
CA VAL A 58 -12.48 9.50 -11.01
C VAL A 58 -11.50 9.95 -12.07
N VAL A 59 -10.56 10.82 -11.68
CA VAL A 59 -9.43 11.23 -12.51
C VAL A 59 -8.18 10.57 -11.97
N VAL A 60 -7.58 9.68 -12.76
CA VAL A 60 -6.40 8.90 -12.36
C VAL A 60 -5.13 9.47 -12.98
N VAL A 61 -4.08 9.62 -12.17
CA VAL A 61 -2.74 9.97 -12.64
C VAL A 61 -1.72 8.93 -12.21
N ASP A 62 -0.81 8.58 -13.12
CA ASP A 62 0.24 7.58 -12.95
C ASP A 62 1.61 8.27 -12.95
N ALA A 63 2.30 8.25 -11.83
CA ALA A 63 3.58 8.89 -11.65
C ALA A 63 4.77 8.11 -12.24
N LYS A 64 4.57 6.86 -12.65
CA LYS A 64 5.64 5.96 -13.14
C LYS A 64 6.82 5.88 -12.17
N ASN A 65 6.54 5.86 -10.88
CA ASN A 65 7.47 5.90 -9.74
C ASN A 65 8.37 7.15 -9.68
N ASP A 66 8.04 8.23 -10.40
CA ASP A 66 8.75 9.51 -10.30
C ASP A 66 8.00 10.48 -9.39
N THR A 67 8.64 10.87 -8.28
CA THR A 67 8.02 11.75 -7.25
C THR A 67 7.78 13.16 -7.76
N ASN A 68 8.64 13.70 -8.64
CA ASN A 68 8.47 15.04 -9.18
C ASN A 68 7.33 15.07 -10.20
N THR A 69 7.22 14.04 -11.03
CA THR A 69 6.08 13.84 -11.93
C THR A 69 4.78 13.79 -11.13
N GLN A 70 4.75 13.05 -10.01
CA GLN A 70 3.56 12.98 -9.17
C GLN A 70 3.17 14.33 -8.57
N VAL A 71 4.14 15.12 -8.10
CA VAL A 71 3.87 16.49 -7.59
C VAL A 71 3.23 17.36 -8.67
N SER A 72 3.77 17.35 -9.89
CA SER A 72 3.21 18.12 -11.01
C SER A 72 1.80 17.65 -11.38
N GLN A 73 1.59 16.34 -11.46
CA GLN A 73 0.28 15.76 -11.74
C GLN A 73 -0.77 16.11 -10.68
N VAL A 74 -0.37 16.17 -9.40
CA VAL A 74 -1.29 16.57 -8.33
C VAL A 74 -1.63 18.05 -8.42
N GLN A 75 -0.68 18.92 -8.81
CA GLN A 75 -1.00 20.31 -9.11
C GLN A 75 -2.04 20.45 -10.23
N ASP A 76 -1.92 19.62 -11.27
CA ASP A 76 -2.89 19.59 -12.37
C ASP A 76 -4.27 19.04 -11.91
N LEU A 77 -4.30 18.07 -10.98
CA LEU A 77 -5.55 17.60 -10.39
C LEU A 77 -6.27 18.68 -9.58
N MET A 78 -5.52 19.50 -8.83
CA MET A 78 -6.11 20.62 -8.06
C MET A 78 -6.80 21.65 -8.96
N ILE A 79 -6.30 21.86 -10.18
CA ILE A 79 -6.89 22.77 -11.18
C ILE A 79 -8.15 22.16 -11.82
N GLN A 80 -8.34 20.86 -11.74
CA GLN A 80 -9.49 20.14 -12.32
C GLN A 80 -10.70 20.06 -11.39
N ASP A 81 -10.71 20.84 -10.31
CA ASP A 81 -11.81 20.93 -9.35
C ASP A 81 -12.20 19.54 -8.79
N ILE A 82 -11.22 18.77 -8.28
CA ILE A 82 -11.51 17.55 -7.53
C ILE A 82 -12.03 17.88 -6.14
N ASP A 83 -13.01 17.12 -5.67
CA ASP A 83 -13.65 17.31 -4.37
C ASP A 83 -13.01 16.48 -3.26
N ALA A 84 -12.27 15.42 -3.62
CA ALA A 84 -11.50 14.57 -2.71
C ALA A 84 -10.27 13.99 -3.40
N PHE A 85 -9.25 13.65 -2.62
CA PHE A 85 -7.95 13.19 -3.12
C PHE A 85 -7.54 11.87 -2.47
N ILE A 86 -7.48 10.80 -3.25
CA ILE A 86 -6.90 9.51 -2.86
C ILE A 86 -5.45 9.50 -3.32
N TYR A 87 -4.53 9.33 -2.38
CA TYR A 87 -3.11 9.52 -2.62
C TYR A 87 -2.26 8.34 -2.17
N ILE A 88 -1.56 7.73 -3.13
CA ILE A 88 -0.52 6.73 -2.91
C ILE A 88 0.81 7.35 -3.32
N PRO A 89 1.69 7.73 -2.40
CA PRO A 89 2.97 8.36 -2.72
C PRO A 89 3.87 7.52 -3.64
N ALA A 90 4.46 8.12 -4.66
CA ALA A 90 5.40 7.47 -5.57
C ALA A 90 6.74 7.13 -4.93
N GLY A 91 7.06 7.72 -3.77
CA GLY A 91 8.26 7.47 -3.00
C GLY A 91 8.25 8.23 -1.68
N ALA A 92 9.30 8.11 -0.88
CA ALA A 92 9.42 8.85 0.39
C ALA A 92 9.78 10.33 0.16
N ALA A 93 10.64 10.61 -0.83
CA ALA A 93 11.03 11.98 -1.16
C ALA A 93 9.86 12.78 -1.72
N ALA A 94 9.75 14.05 -1.31
CA ALA A 94 8.70 14.99 -1.72
C ALA A 94 7.24 14.51 -1.49
N ALA A 95 7.03 13.35 -0.84
CA ALA A 95 5.70 12.76 -0.61
C ALA A 95 4.73 13.69 0.16
N ALA A 96 5.25 14.57 1.01
CA ALA A 96 4.45 15.50 1.80
C ALA A 96 3.85 16.65 0.98
N VAL A 97 4.42 16.98 -0.19
CA VAL A 97 4.00 18.14 -1.00
C VAL A 97 2.56 17.98 -1.52
N PRO A 98 2.17 16.86 -2.15
CA PRO A 98 0.80 16.65 -2.59
C PRO A 98 -0.25 16.77 -1.48
N THR A 99 0.02 16.20 -0.31
CA THR A 99 -0.91 16.31 0.83
C THR A 99 -1.10 17.75 1.29
N ARG A 100 0.00 18.53 1.35
CA ARG A 100 -0.08 19.94 1.75
C ARG A 100 -0.89 20.77 0.74
N LEU A 101 -0.64 20.58 -0.55
CA LEU A 101 -1.38 21.26 -1.63
C LEU A 101 -2.89 21.00 -1.53
N ALA A 102 -3.28 19.73 -1.37
CA ALA A 102 -4.69 19.37 -1.24
C ALA A 102 -5.33 19.98 0.03
N ARG A 103 -4.63 19.94 1.18
CA ARG A 103 -5.11 20.56 2.43
C ARG A 103 -5.23 22.07 2.34
N GLU A 104 -4.30 22.77 1.68
CA GLU A 104 -4.37 24.22 1.44
C GLU A 104 -5.58 24.57 0.58
N ALA A 105 -5.98 23.68 -0.33
CA ALA A 105 -7.19 23.80 -1.13
C ALA A 105 -8.48 23.36 -0.39
N GLY A 106 -8.39 22.87 0.85
CA GLY A 106 -9.53 22.36 1.62
C GLY A 106 -10.08 21.03 1.13
N ILE A 107 -9.28 20.25 0.37
CA ILE A 107 -9.65 18.97 -0.23
C ILE A 107 -9.29 17.83 0.74
N PRO A 108 -10.23 16.93 1.10
CA PRO A 108 -9.97 15.73 1.87
C PRO A 108 -8.89 14.84 1.24
N VAL A 109 -7.97 14.32 2.05
CA VAL A 109 -6.85 13.48 1.59
C VAL A 109 -6.90 12.11 2.24
N ILE A 110 -7.03 11.08 1.43
CA ILE A 110 -7.04 9.68 1.86
C ILE A 110 -5.74 9.02 1.41
N ASN A 111 -4.86 8.69 2.34
CA ASN A 111 -3.66 7.94 2.02
C ASN A 111 -3.96 6.44 1.93
N VAL A 112 -3.40 5.78 0.92
CA VAL A 112 -3.50 4.32 0.75
C VAL A 112 -2.10 3.73 0.62
N ASP A 113 -1.84 2.56 1.20
CA ASP A 113 -0.58 1.81 1.18
C ASP A 113 0.62 2.58 1.77
N ARG A 114 0.78 3.84 1.45
CA ARG A 114 1.89 4.69 1.89
C ARG A 114 1.37 5.97 2.52
N VAL A 115 2.04 6.41 3.57
CA VAL A 115 1.75 7.69 4.22
C VAL A 115 2.99 8.59 4.16
N PRO A 116 2.82 9.87 3.77
CA PRO A 116 3.92 10.82 3.79
C PRO A 116 4.38 11.13 5.21
N ASP A 117 5.69 11.09 5.45
CA ASP A 117 6.25 11.49 6.75
C ASP A 117 5.96 12.97 7.05
N GLY A 118 5.47 13.23 8.26
CA GLY A 118 5.13 14.57 8.74
C GLY A 118 3.98 15.29 8.01
N ALA A 119 3.28 14.61 7.08
CA ALA A 119 2.10 15.16 6.39
C ALA A 119 1.08 14.06 6.06
N PRO A 120 0.52 13.36 7.06
CA PRO A 120 -0.51 12.36 6.81
C PRO A 120 -1.79 13.01 6.27
N GLY A 121 -2.60 12.24 5.54
CA GLY A 121 -3.97 12.60 5.15
C GLY A 121 -4.95 12.55 6.33
N ASP A 122 -6.24 12.58 6.03
CA ASP A 122 -7.31 12.48 7.02
C ASP A 122 -7.48 11.06 7.55
N THR A 123 -7.11 10.06 6.75
CA THR A 123 -6.99 8.65 7.15
C THR A 123 -5.91 7.96 6.33
N PHE A 124 -5.39 6.86 6.88
CA PHE A 124 -4.42 5.98 6.24
C PHE A 124 -4.97 4.56 6.13
N ILE A 125 -5.08 4.04 4.92
CA ILE A 125 -5.61 2.70 4.61
C ILE A 125 -4.44 1.82 4.15
N ALA A 126 -4.06 0.84 4.97
CA ALA A 126 -3.00 -0.12 4.63
C ALA A 126 -3.19 -1.41 5.43
N GLY A 127 -2.74 -2.54 4.88
CA GLY A 127 -2.72 -3.81 5.61
C GLY A 127 -1.81 -3.78 6.83
N GLU A 128 -1.92 -4.78 7.71
CA GLU A 128 -1.01 -5.02 8.84
C GLU A 128 0.33 -5.58 8.35
N SER A 129 1.10 -4.74 7.66
CA SER A 129 2.29 -5.16 6.91
C SER A 129 3.35 -5.81 7.77
N VAL A 130 3.53 -5.38 9.03
CA VAL A 130 4.49 -5.98 9.96
C VAL A 130 4.10 -7.42 10.29
N GLU A 131 2.86 -7.65 10.70
CA GLU A 131 2.38 -8.97 11.11
C GLU A 131 2.29 -9.93 9.92
N SER A 132 1.84 -9.44 8.78
CA SER A 132 1.71 -10.27 7.57
C SER A 132 3.07 -10.67 7.00
N ALA A 133 4.05 -9.76 6.97
CA ALA A 133 5.41 -10.09 6.56
C ALA A 133 6.11 -11.04 7.55
N TYR A 134 5.86 -10.85 8.86
CA TYR A 134 6.30 -11.82 9.87
C TYR A 134 5.75 -13.21 9.58
N ALA A 135 4.45 -13.33 9.29
CA ALA A 135 3.82 -14.62 9.00
C ALA A 135 4.41 -15.30 7.75
N VAL A 136 4.66 -14.54 6.66
CA VAL A 136 5.31 -15.07 5.46
C VAL A 136 6.74 -15.52 5.76
N CYS A 137 7.56 -14.67 6.37
CA CYS A 137 8.96 -14.98 6.66
C CYS A 137 9.07 -16.16 7.62
N LYS A 138 8.23 -16.22 8.65
CA LYS A 138 8.15 -17.39 9.55
C LYS A 138 7.84 -18.67 8.78
N HIS A 139 6.82 -18.62 7.89
CA HIS A 139 6.44 -19.77 7.10
C HIS A 139 7.56 -20.30 6.20
N ILE A 140 8.23 -19.39 5.43
CA ILE A 140 9.33 -19.83 4.55
C ILE A 140 10.55 -20.32 5.33
N ILE A 141 10.84 -19.76 6.51
CA ILE A 141 11.90 -20.24 7.42
C ILE A 141 11.54 -21.63 7.96
N GLU A 142 10.31 -21.87 8.40
CA GLU A 142 9.84 -23.19 8.86
C GLU A 142 9.93 -24.23 7.74
N LYS A 143 9.56 -23.87 6.51
CA LYS A 143 9.67 -24.74 5.33
C LYS A 143 11.13 -25.04 4.95
N ALA A 144 12.06 -24.13 5.25
CA ALA A 144 13.50 -24.36 5.13
C ALA A 144 14.11 -25.19 6.28
N GLY A 145 13.29 -25.69 7.21
CA GLY A 145 13.76 -26.47 8.38
C GLY A 145 14.32 -25.60 9.50
N GLY A 146 13.98 -24.33 9.59
CA GLY A 146 14.38 -23.40 10.65
C GLY A 146 15.85 -22.92 10.55
N SER A 147 16.52 -23.17 9.42
CA SER A 147 17.93 -22.80 9.24
C SER A 147 18.24 -22.51 7.78
N GLY A 148 19.30 -21.73 7.53
CA GLY A 148 19.77 -21.42 6.18
C GLY A 148 20.25 -19.99 6.03
N LYS A 149 20.78 -19.69 4.84
CA LYS A 149 21.17 -18.32 4.46
C LYS A 149 20.04 -17.63 3.75
N MET A 150 19.62 -16.50 4.29
CA MET A 150 18.50 -15.72 3.81
C MET A 150 18.95 -14.44 3.14
N ALA A 151 18.30 -14.09 2.03
CA ALA A 151 18.41 -12.80 1.38
C ALA A 151 17.06 -12.10 1.32
N ILE A 152 17.08 -10.76 1.36
CA ILE A 152 15.86 -9.94 1.23
C ILE A 152 16.00 -9.00 0.03
N ILE A 153 15.02 -9.06 -0.86
CA ILE A 153 14.85 -8.09 -1.93
C ILE A 153 13.82 -7.07 -1.44
N HIS A 154 14.34 -5.93 -1.01
CA HIS A 154 13.53 -4.82 -0.52
C HIS A 154 12.81 -4.10 -1.65
N GLY A 155 11.73 -3.43 -1.29
CA GLY A 155 11.10 -2.44 -2.15
C GLY A 155 11.81 -1.10 -2.14
N GLN A 156 11.12 -0.06 -2.57
CA GLN A 156 11.65 1.29 -2.64
C GLN A 156 11.98 1.84 -1.25
N LYS A 157 13.24 2.18 -1.06
CA LYS A 157 13.81 2.55 0.23
C LYS A 157 13.07 3.72 0.89
N GLY A 158 12.73 3.53 2.17
CA GLY A 158 12.10 4.53 3.02
C GLY A 158 10.60 4.69 2.83
N THR A 159 9.96 3.86 1.99
CA THR A 159 8.49 3.81 1.91
C THR A 159 7.92 3.01 3.07
N THR A 160 6.69 3.33 3.50
CA THR A 160 6.01 2.61 4.60
C THR A 160 6.03 1.09 4.43
N PRO A 161 5.63 0.52 3.26
CA PRO A 161 5.65 -0.94 3.09
C PRO A 161 7.05 -1.54 3.14
N GLU A 162 8.10 -0.85 2.68
CA GLU A 162 9.47 -1.34 2.75
C GLU A 162 9.92 -1.51 4.20
N VAL A 163 9.69 -0.48 5.03
CA VAL A 163 10.08 -0.47 6.45
C VAL A 163 9.28 -1.50 7.26
N ASP A 164 7.96 -1.53 7.07
CA ASP A 164 7.06 -2.41 7.83
C ASP A 164 7.31 -3.89 7.48
N ARG A 165 7.43 -4.22 6.20
CA ARG A 165 7.69 -5.60 5.73
C ARG A 165 9.07 -6.10 6.18
N PHE A 166 10.08 -5.22 6.19
CA PHE A 166 11.38 -5.56 6.77
C PHE A 166 11.29 -5.81 8.27
N THR A 167 10.59 -4.95 9.01
CA THR A 167 10.43 -5.09 10.46
C THR A 167 9.81 -6.44 10.83
N GLY A 168 8.74 -6.84 10.13
CA GLY A 168 8.10 -8.14 10.34
C GLY A 168 9.01 -9.33 10.01
N CYS A 169 9.65 -9.30 8.85
CA CYS A 169 10.55 -10.36 8.42
C CYS A 169 11.78 -10.47 9.33
N LYS A 170 12.36 -9.33 9.73
CA LYS A 170 13.50 -9.30 10.66
C LYS A 170 13.16 -9.94 12.00
N ARG A 171 11.95 -9.72 12.52
CA ARG A 171 11.47 -10.39 13.74
C ARG A 171 11.47 -11.92 13.57
N ALA A 172 10.97 -12.44 12.45
CA ALA A 172 10.98 -13.88 12.19
C ALA A 172 12.41 -14.43 12.10
N ILE A 173 13.36 -13.70 11.50
CA ILE A 173 14.78 -14.07 11.46
C ILE A 173 15.38 -14.10 12.88
N ASP A 174 15.12 -13.07 13.69
CA ASP A 174 15.70 -12.95 15.03
C ASP A 174 15.24 -14.04 15.99
N GLU A 175 14.01 -14.54 15.80
CA GLU A 175 13.46 -15.68 16.55
C GLU A 175 14.08 -17.03 16.12
N ASN A 176 14.69 -17.12 14.93
CA ASN A 176 15.22 -18.35 14.35
C ASN A 176 16.76 -18.28 14.23
N LYS A 177 17.47 -18.68 15.29
CA LYS A 177 18.92 -18.59 15.38
C LYS A 177 19.72 -19.40 14.34
N GLY A 178 19.06 -20.32 13.64
CA GLY A 178 19.63 -21.08 12.52
C GLY A 178 19.63 -20.32 11.19
N VAL A 179 18.98 -19.16 11.13
CA VAL A 179 18.90 -18.34 9.91
C VAL A 179 19.89 -17.18 9.97
N GLU A 180 20.71 -17.06 8.94
CA GLU A 180 21.66 -15.96 8.75
C GLU A 180 21.17 -15.06 7.62
N LEU A 181 20.94 -13.77 7.89
CA LEU A 181 20.66 -12.77 6.86
C LEU A 181 21.98 -12.34 6.20
N VAL A 182 22.23 -12.82 4.97
CA VAL A 182 23.51 -12.64 4.28
C VAL A 182 23.54 -11.55 3.23
N ASP A 183 22.37 -11.16 2.69
CA ASP A 183 22.31 -10.13 1.65
C ASP A 183 20.98 -9.36 1.70
N GLN A 184 21.04 -8.06 1.36
CA GLN A 184 19.91 -7.15 1.30
C GLN A 184 20.12 -6.17 0.15
N GLN A 185 19.23 -6.13 -0.82
CA GLN A 185 19.26 -5.19 -1.94
C GLN A 185 17.89 -4.54 -2.16
N TRP A 186 17.87 -3.30 -2.66
CA TRP A 186 16.68 -2.49 -2.83
C TRP A 186 16.29 -2.34 -4.29
N SER A 187 15.01 -2.48 -4.57
CA SER A 187 14.36 -2.17 -5.82
C SER A 187 13.83 -0.73 -5.80
N ASN A 188 13.75 -0.09 -6.95
CA ASN A 188 13.08 1.21 -7.08
C ASN A 188 11.67 1.07 -7.68
N MET A 189 11.44 0.04 -8.49
CA MET A 189 10.22 -0.13 -9.28
C MET A 189 9.29 -1.22 -8.75
N TRP A 190 9.72 -2.03 -7.77
CA TRP A 190 8.97 -3.18 -7.25
C TRP A 190 8.67 -4.24 -8.32
N SER A 191 9.44 -4.26 -9.42
CA SER A 191 9.16 -5.03 -10.61
C SER A 191 9.83 -6.40 -10.63
N ALA A 192 9.27 -7.32 -11.44
CA ALA A 192 9.85 -8.64 -11.63
C ALA A 192 11.24 -8.59 -12.32
N ASP A 193 11.48 -7.63 -13.21
CA ASP A 193 12.76 -7.47 -13.88
C ASP A 193 13.86 -7.03 -12.91
N GLU A 194 13.55 -6.12 -11.97
CA GLU A 194 14.49 -5.78 -10.89
C GLU A 194 14.69 -6.96 -9.94
N GLY A 195 13.61 -7.63 -9.53
CA GLY A 195 13.69 -8.83 -8.69
C GLY A 195 14.57 -9.92 -9.30
N PHE A 196 14.46 -10.17 -10.61
CA PHE A 196 15.31 -11.11 -11.34
C PHE A 196 16.78 -10.69 -11.30
N SER A 197 17.07 -9.44 -11.68
CA SER A 197 18.46 -8.94 -11.74
C SER A 197 19.11 -8.91 -10.36
N ILE A 198 18.38 -8.48 -9.33
CA ILE A 198 18.84 -8.45 -7.94
C ILE A 198 19.12 -9.88 -7.46
N ALA A 199 18.19 -10.81 -7.66
CA ALA A 199 18.38 -12.20 -7.25
C ALA A 199 19.56 -12.87 -7.93
N GLN A 200 19.78 -12.61 -9.23
CA GLN A 200 20.99 -13.11 -9.93
C GLN A 200 22.27 -12.62 -9.25
N ASN A 201 22.34 -11.34 -8.92
CA ASN A 201 23.51 -10.76 -8.25
C ASN A 201 23.72 -11.36 -6.86
N MET A 202 22.64 -11.51 -6.08
CA MET A 202 22.67 -12.13 -4.75
C MET A 202 23.16 -13.58 -4.79
N LEU A 203 22.61 -14.40 -5.72
CA LEU A 203 22.98 -15.80 -5.90
C LEU A 203 24.42 -15.97 -6.40
N GLN A 204 24.91 -15.03 -7.21
CA GLN A 204 26.31 -15.02 -7.65
C GLN A 204 27.26 -14.67 -6.49
N ALA A 205 26.90 -13.69 -5.66
CA ALA A 205 27.70 -13.27 -4.52
C ALA A 205 27.66 -14.28 -3.36
N ASN A 206 26.50 -14.93 -3.17
CA ASN A 206 26.23 -15.88 -2.09
C ASN A 206 25.56 -17.14 -2.64
N PRO A 207 26.33 -18.09 -3.22
CA PRO A 207 25.77 -19.29 -3.89
C PRO A 207 25.06 -20.27 -2.98
N ASP A 208 25.17 -20.12 -1.69
CA ASP A 208 24.57 -20.94 -0.64
C ASP A 208 23.30 -20.31 0.00
N ILE A 209 22.75 -19.26 -0.60
CA ILE A 209 21.42 -18.77 -0.26
C ILE A 209 20.38 -19.88 -0.47
N THR A 210 19.54 -20.10 0.58
CA THR A 210 18.46 -21.08 0.57
C THR A 210 17.10 -20.48 0.81
N ILE A 211 17.02 -19.23 1.23
CA ILE A 211 15.77 -18.52 1.54
C ILE A 211 15.82 -17.13 0.92
N ILE A 212 14.78 -16.73 0.20
CA ILE A 212 14.64 -15.37 -0.32
C ILE A 212 13.27 -14.82 0.08
N PHE A 213 13.24 -13.61 0.61
CA PHE A 213 12.01 -12.85 0.79
C PHE A 213 12.02 -11.65 -0.16
N GLY A 214 11.09 -11.62 -1.10
CA GLY A 214 10.79 -10.45 -1.91
C GLY A 214 9.67 -9.63 -1.24
N GLN A 215 9.91 -8.36 -0.97
CA GLN A 215 8.90 -7.52 -0.31
C GLN A 215 7.68 -7.18 -1.19
N ALA A 216 7.63 -7.69 -2.41
CA ALA A 216 6.47 -7.68 -3.29
C ALA A 216 6.47 -8.96 -4.13
N ASP A 217 5.31 -9.39 -4.60
CA ASP A 217 5.19 -10.57 -5.46
C ASP A 217 5.93 -10.39 -6.79
N GLY A 218 5.93 -9.20 -7.36
CA GLY A 218 6.76 -8.89 -8.52
C GLY A 218 8.23 -9.23 -8.27
N LEU A 219 8.79 -8.78 -7.15
CA LEU A 219 10.19 -9.06 -6.77
C LEU A 219 10.43 -10.55 -6.52
N ALA A 220 9.52 -11.22 -5.81
CA ALA A 220 9.61 -12.65 -5.49
C ALA A 220 9.49 -13.52 -6.74
N MET A 221 8.61 -13.19 -7.68
CA MET A 221 8.45 -13.87 -8.96
C MET A 221 9.69 -13.69 -9.87
N GLY A 222 10.27 -12.49 -9.86
CA GLY A 222 11.56 -12.24 -10.51
C GLY A 222 12.67 -13.11 -9.92
N ALA A 223 12.76 -13.18 -8.59
CA ALA A 223 13.70 -14.04 -7.89
C ALA A 223 13.47 -15.52 -8.19
N ALA A 224 12.20 -15.99 -8.25
CA ALA A 224 11.88 -17.36 -8.61
C ALA A 224 12.40 -17.72 -10.01
N LYS A 225 12.26 -16.81 -10.98
CA LYS A 225 12.82 -16.99 -12.33
C LYS A 225 14.34 -17.04 -12.32
N ALA A 226 15.03 -16.21 -11.52
CA ALA A 226 16.48 -16.22 -11.39
C ALA A 226 16.99 -17.55 -10.78
N VAL A 227 16.31 -18.05 -9.76
CA VAL A 227 16.56 -19.33 -9.11
C VAL A 227 16.38 -20.50 -10.09
N ASP A 228 15.33 -20.45 -10.92
CA ASP A 228 15.06 -21.46 -11.95
C ASP A 228 16.16 -21.48 -13.02
N VAL A 229 16.55 -20.32 -13.55
CA VAL A 229 17.66 -20.20 -14.51
C VAL A 229 18.99 -20.70 -13.93
N ALA A 230 19.20 -20.54 -12.62
CA ALA A 230 20.37 -21.05 -11.93
C ALA A 230 20.30 -22.56 -11.60
N ASN A 231 19.18 -23.24 -11.90
CA ASN A 231 18.89 -24.64 -11.53
C ASN A 231 18.95 -24.87 -10.00
N LEU A 232 18.42 -23.93 -9.23
CA LEU A 232 18.37 -23.96 -7.76
C LEU A 232 16.95 -24.12 -7.20
N SER A 233 15.93 -24.39 -8.05
CA SER A 233 14.52 -24.42 -7.65
C SER A 233 14.20 -25.47 -6.58
N ASP A 234 14.98 -26.53 -6.45
CA ASP A 234 14.84 -27.54 -5.39
C ASP A 234 15.61 -27.18 -4.10
N LYS A 235 16.38 -26.06 -4.10
CA LYS A 235 17.27 -25.69 -2.98
C LYS A 235 16.87 -24.36 -2.33
N VAL A 236 16.20 -23.48 -3.07
CA VAL A 236 15.85 -22.14 -2.61
C VAL A 236 14.35 -22.06 -2.39
N ILE A 237 13.95 -21.51 -1.26
CA ILE A 237 12.54 -21.24 -0.88
C ILE A 237 12.31 -19.74 -0.95
N ILE A 238 11.22 -19.32 -1.57
CA ILE A 238 10.90 -17.92 -1.78
C ILE A 238 9.53 -17.56 -1.22
N GLY A 239 9.45 -16.43 -0.51
CA GLY A 239 8.21 -15.80 -0.12
C GLY A 239 8.07 -14.43 -0.76
N GLY A 240 6.84 -14.01 -1.01
CA GLY A 240 6.48 -12.70 -1.56
C GLY A 240 5.53 -11.93 -0.66
N TYR A 241 4.93 -10.89 -1.23
CA TYR A 241 3.94 -10.05 -0.57
C TYR A 241 3.09 -9.37 -1.65
N ASP A 242 1.82 -9.18 -1.43
CA ASP A 242 0.76 -8.44 -2.12
C ASP A 242 -0.42 -9.34 -2.51
N GLY A 243 -0.19 -10.56 -2.99
CA GLY A 243 -1.23 -11.44 -3.53
C GLY A 243 -1.57 -11.07 -4.98
N ASP A 244 -0.57 -10.70 -5.78
CA ASP A 244 -0.77 -10.41 -7.20
C ASP A 244 -1.37 -11.63 -7.93
N VAL A 245 -2.24 -11.40 -8.92
CA VAL A 245 -2.95 -12.45 -9.65
C VAL A 245 -1.99 -13.52 -10.18
N SER A 246 -0.88 -13.10 -10.80
CA SER A 246 0.13 -14.01 -11.34
C SER A 246 0.84 -14.85 -10.27
N ALA A 247 1.06 -14.29 -9.08
CA ALA A 247 1.66 -14.97 -7.95
C ALA A 247 0.70 -16.00 -7.35
N LEU A 248 -0.58 -15.65 -7.22
CA LEU A 248 -1.63 -16.57 -6.78
C LEU A 248 -1.82 -17.74 -7.76
N GLU A 249 -1.82 -17.47 -9.07
CA GLU A 249 -1.86 -18.50 -10.10
C GLU A 249 -0.61 -19.41 -10.07
N TYR A 250 0.55 -18.87 -9.72
CA TYR A 250 1.77 -19.66 -9.54
C TYR A 250 1.64 -20.57 -8.32
N LEU A 251 1.25 -20.03 -7.17
CA LEU A 251 1.05 -20.79 -5.92
C LEU A 251 0.02 -21.91 -6.08
N ALA A 252 -1.07 -21.65 -6.80
CA ALA A 252 -2.13 -22.64 -7.04
C ALA A 252 -1.64 -23.89 -7.79
N LYS A 253 -0.50 -23.83 -8.47
CA LYS A 253 0.13 -25.00 -9.15
C LYS A 253 0.88 -25.91 -8.16
N CYS A 254 1.14 -25.46 -6.94
CA CYS A 254 1.86 -26.19 -5.88
C CYS A 254 3.25 -26.68 -6.35
N LYS A 255 3.98 -25.90 -7.12
CA LYS A 255 5.28 -26.28 -7.72
C LYS A 255 6.24 -25.10 -7.74
N GLY A 256 7.56 -25.41 -7.65
CA GLY A 256 8.63 -24.42 -7.77
C GLY A 256 8.99 -23.73 -6.46
N PRO A 257 9.95 -22.80 -6.49
CA PRO A 257 10.55 -22.22 -5.28
C PRO A 257 9.69 -21.18 -4.56
N PHE A 258 8.77 -20.50 -5.25
CA PHE A 258 7.87 -19.51 -4.64
C PHE A 258 6.69 -20.22 -3.97
N ILE A 259 6.62 -20.18 -2.64
CA ILE A 259 5.71 -21.02 -1.85
C ILE A 259 4.71 -20.27 -1.00
N ALA A 260 4.88 -18.97 -0.80
CA ALA A 260 3.98 -18.18 0.04
C ALA A 260 3.98 -16.70 -0.35
N THR A 261 2.85 -16.06 -0.15
CA THR A 261 2.68 -14.60 -0.17
C THR A 261 1.73 -14.16 0.93
N ALA A 262 1.70 -12.86 1.23
CA ALA A 262 0.62 -12.25 1.99
C ALA A 262 -0.37 -11.60 1.01
N THR A 263 -1.53 -12.20 0.81
CA THR A 263 -2.57 -11.65 -0.07
C THR A 263 -3.30 -10.52 0.63
N GLN A 264 -3.17 -9.31 0.08
CA GLN A 264 -3.84 -8.11 0.55
C GLN A 264 -5.21 -7.93 -0.10
N SER A 265 -6.14 -7.29 0.61
CA SER A 265 -7.48 -6.95 0.10
C SER A 265 -7.44 -5.64 -0.69
N THR A 266 -6.79 -5.64 -1.85
CA THR A 266 -6.49 -4.44 -2.65
C THR A 266 -7.73 -3.71 -3.16
N GLN A 267 -8.71 -4.46 -3.70
CA GLN A 267 -9.98 -3.85 -4.14
C GLN A 267 -10.76 -3.27 -2.97
N LYS A 268 -10.73 -3.93 -1.80
CA LYS A 268 -11.35 -3.39 -0.58
C LYS A 268 -10.66 -2.12 -0.11
N MET A 269 -9.33 -1.99 -0.25
CA MET A 269 -8.64 -0.71 0.02
C MET A 269 -9.19 0.41 -0.86
N GLY A 270 -9.44 0.14 -2.14
CA GLY A 270 -10.06 1.10 -3.05
C GLY A 270 -11.48 1.51 -2.62
N VAL A 271 -12.30 0.55 -2.22
CA VAL A 271 -13.66 0.80 -1.69
C VAL A 271 -13.59 1.67 -0.43
N LEU A 272 -12.76 1.30 0.54
CA LEU A 272 -12.58 2.05 1.78
C LEU A 272 -12.08 3.48 1.52
N ALA A 273 -11.22 3.67 0.51
CA ALA A 273 -10.73 4.99 0.14
C ALA A 273 -11.84 5.92 -0.36
N VAL A 274 -12.76 5.39 -1.19
CA VAL A 274 -13.91 6.16 -1.67
C VAL A 274 -14.87 6.48 -0.53
N GLU A 275 -15.22 5.49 0.31
CA GLU A 275 -16.12 5.71 1.45
C GLU A 275 -15.53 6.71 2.46
N SER A 276 -14.23 6.62 2.73
CA SER A 276 -13.54 7.58 3.60
C SER A 276 -13.53 8.99 3.01
N ALA A 277 -13.33 9.11 1.69
CA ALA A 277 -13.37 10.40 1.02
C ALA A 277 -14.75 11.07 1.15
N LEU A 278 -15.81 10.29 0.97
CA LEU A 278 -17.19 10.76 1.14
C LEU A 278 -17.49 11.16 2.60
N ALA A 279 -17.07 10.34 3.58
CA ALA A 279 -17.29 10.60 4.99
C ALA A 279 -16.56 11.87 5.46
N VAL A 280 -15.28 12.04 5.08
CA VAL A 280 -14.50 13.24 5.44
C VAL A 280 -15.11 14.49 4.81
N ALA A 281 -15.51 14.44 3.53
CA ALA A 281 -16.16 15.57 2.86
C ALA A 281 -17.52 15.94 3.50
N ALA A 282 -18.22 14.95 4.06
CA ALA A 282 -19.44 15.18 4.85
C ALA A 282 -19.18 15.73 6.27
N GLY A 283 -17.92 15.87 6.68
CA GLY A 283 -17.53 16.30 8.03
C GLY A 283 -17.64 15.19 9.07
N GLU A 284 -17.74 13.94 8.65
CA GLU A 284 -17.77 12.78 9.53
C GLU A 284 -16.36 12.41 10.01
N LYS A 285 -16.28 11.79 11.17
CA LYS A 285 -15.01 11.26 11.68
C LYS A 285 -14.73 9.88 11.05
N VAL A 286 -13.52 9.72 10.53
CA VAL A 286 -12.98 8.44 10.08
C VAL A 286 -11.88 7.99 11.06
N GLU A 287 -11.59 6.70 11.10
CA GLU A 287 -10.45 6.18 11.86
C GLU A 287 -9.14 6.71 11.26
N GLU A 288 -8.18 7.05 12.09
CA GLU A 288 -6.86 7.54 11.67
C GLU A 288 -6.14 6.52 10.79
N ARG A 289 -6.31 5.23 11.13
CA ARG A 289 -5.79 4.09 10.36
C ARG A 289 -6.87 3.04 10.17
N GLN A 290 -7.06 2.59 8.95
CA GLN A 290 -7.94 1.49 8.57
C GLN A 290 -7.10 0.34 8.01
N THR A 291 -7.26 -0.85 8.57
CA THR A 291 -6.40 -2.00 8.27
C THR A 291 -7.18 -3.15 7.65
N PRO A 292 -7.36 -3.18 6.32
CA PRO A 292 -7.88 -4.35 5.63
C PRO A 292 -6.99 -5.57 5.88
N ASN A 293 -7.60 -6.73 6.04
CA ASN A 293 -6.87 -7.96 6.32
C ASN A 293 -5.92 -8.32 5.17
N ALA A 294 -4.73 -8.82 5.54
CA ALA A 294 -3.86 -9.58 4.66
C ALA A 294 -3.80 -11.03 5.15
N VAL A 295 -3.78 -11.97 4.22
CA VAL A 295 -3.85 -13.42 4.53
C VAL A 295 -2.60 -14.11 4.03
N LEU A 296 -1.93 -14.88 4.92
CA LEU A 296 -0.87 -15.79 4.48
C LEU A 296 -1.46 -16.78 3.47
N THR A 297 -0.97 -16.69 2.24
CA THR A 297 -1.41 -17.51 1.12
C THR A 297 -0.31 -18.45 0.68
N THR A 298 -0.66 -19.71 0.61
CA THR A 298 0.19 -20.81 0.16
C THR A 298 -0.54 -21.60 -0.93
N CYS A 299 0.08 -22.67 -1.40
CA CYS A 299 -0.55 -23.63 -2.31
C CYS A 299 -1.96 -24.08 -1.84
N ASP A 300 -2.19 -24.19 -0.53
CA ASP A 300 -3.41 -24.78 0.02
C ASP A 300 -4.64 -23.88 -0.17
N ASN A 301 -4.47 -22.55 -0.10
CA ASN A 301 -5.57 -21.60 -0.18
C ASN A 301 -5.48 -20.63 -1.39
N ALA A 302 -4.39 -20.63 -2.15
CA ALA A 302 -4.26 -19.81 -3.35
C ALA A 302 -5.41 -20.00 -4.38
N PRO A 303 -5.94 -21.22 -4.62
CA PRO A 303 -7.05 -21.41 -5.57
C PRO A 303 -8.32 -20.61 -5.24
N GLU A 304 -8.57 -20.33 -3.97
CA GLU A 304 -9.69 -19.49 -3.54
C GLU A 304 -9.51 -18.03 -4.01
N PHE A 305 -8.30 -17.49 -3.81
CA PHE A 305 -7.96 -16.12 -4.20
C PHE A 305 -7.80 -15.94 -5.71
N VAL A 306 -7.37 -16.97 -6.45
CA VAL A 306 -7.39 -16.94 -7.92
C VAL A 306 -8.82 -16.79 -8.44
N LYS A 307 -9.79 -17.44 -7.80
CA LYS A 307 -11.20 -17.36 -8.19
C LYS A 307 -11.86 -16.05 -7.77
N ASN A 308 -11.52 -15.54 -6.59
CA ASN A 308 -12.13 -14.38 -5.96
C ASN A 308 -11.01 -13.48 -5.42
N HIS A 309 -10.37 -12.72 -6.32
CA HIS A 309 -9.32 -11.77 -5.91
C HIS A 309 -9.91 -10.70 -4.98
N PRO A 310 -9.36 -10.48 -3.77
CA PRO A 310 -9.95 -9.63 -2.73
C PRO A 310 -9.70 -8.12 -2.93
#